data_543672f71ade1f92c11513d7cb47076f
#
_entry.id   543672f71ade1f92c11513d7cb47076f
#
_cell.length_a   1.000
_cell.length_b   1.000
_cell.length_c   1.000
_cell.angle_alpha   90.00
_cell.angle_beta   90.00
_cell.angle_gamma   90.00
#
_symmetry.space_group_name_H-M   'P 1'
#
loop_
_entity.id
_entity.type
_entity.pdbx_description
1 polymer ?
#
loop_
_entity_poly.entity_id
_entity_poly.type
_entity_poly.pdbx_seq_one_letter_code
_entity_poly.pdbx_strand_id
1 'polypeptide(L)'
;MFYSKKLIKFKRIKHCFFTRKNGFSKGNYKSLNCGRGSKDNKKDISKNLNYVSQKMFIKKNKLILMNQTHSAKVIEIKKNNYKKKINSDAMITRVRGLALGVVTADCVPIIIYDIKNEIVGCVHAGWKGAFLGIIENTVNKIKKLNS
;
A
#
# COMPACT_ATOMS: atom_id res chain seq x y z
N MET A 1 -15.58 1.01 -0.65
CA MET A 1 -14.48 0.95 0.34
C MET A 1 -14.83 -0.13 1.34
N PHE A 2 -13.84 -0.93 1.75
CA PHE A 2 -13.99 -1.99 2.75
C PHE A 2 -12.99 -1.82 3.88
N TYR A 3 -13.35 -2.33 5.05
CA TYR A 3 -12.52 -2.31 6.25
C TYR A 3 -12.46 -3.70 6.86
N SER A 4 -11.30 -4.10 7.37
CA SER A 4 -11.16 -5.35 8.12
C SER A 4 -11.81 -5.22 9.49
N LYS A 5 -12.77 -6.10 9.81
CA LYS A 5 -13.40 -6.17 11.14
C LYS A 5 -12.36 -6.40 12.26
N LYS A 6 -11.26 -7.09 11.95
CA LYS A 6 -10.16 -7.32 12.90
C LYS A 6 -9.34 -6.05 13.15
N LEU A 7 -9.02 -5.30 12.08
CA LEU A 7 -8.13 -4.13 12.18
C LEU A 7 -8.85 -2.86 12.66
N ILE A 8 -10.15 -2.72 12.43
CA ILE A 8 -10.92 -1.52 12.83
C ILE A 8 -10.94 -1.31 14.34
N LYS A 9 -10.69 -2.37 15.11
CA LYS A 9 -10.64 -2.32 16.59
C LYS A 9 -9.41 -1.55 17.11
N PHE A 10 -8.37 -1.39 16.30
CA PHE A 10 -7.14 -0.72 16.72
C PHE A 10 -7.18 0.76 16.35
N LYS A 11 -7.40 1.62 17.36
CA LYS A 11 -7.51 3.08 17.19
C LYS A 11 -6.21 3.75 16.67
N ARG A 12 -5.06 3.08 16.79
CA ARG A 12 -3.75 3.61 16.41
C ARG A 12 -3.40 3.48 14.93
N ILE A 13 -4.18 2.69 14.17
CA ILE A 13 -4.01 2.52 12.73
C ILE A 13 -5.27 2.93 11.99
N LYS A 14 -5.10 3.42 10.77
CA LYS A 14 -6.15 3.55 9.77
C LYS A 14 -5.85 2.62 8.61
N HIS A 15 -6.86 1.96 8.10
CA HIS A 15 -6.72 1.09 6.94
C HIS A 15 -7.98 1.17 6.08
N CYS A 16 -7.84 0.87 4.79
CA CYS A 16 -8.97 0.80 3.87
C CYS A 16 -8.60 -0.01 2.64
N PHE A 17 -9.52 -0.82 2.16
CA PHE A 17 -9.48 -1.43 0.84
C PHE A 17 -10.39 -0.61 -0.08
N PHE A 18 -9.80 0.14 -1.00
CA PHE A 18 -10.52 0.91 -1.98
C PHE A 18 -10.98 -0.01 -3.12
N THR A 19 -12.19 0.23 -3.62
CA THR A 19 -12.68 -0.38 -4.85
C THR A 19 -12.41 0.52 -6.04
N ARG A 20 -12.69 0.04 -7.25
CA ARG A 20 -12.59 0.86 -8.48
C ARG A 20 -13.60 2.03 -8.56
N LYS A 21 -14.55 2.16 -7.61
CA LYS A 21 -15.60 3.17 -7.64
C LYS A 21 -15.14 4.53 -7.11
N ASN A 22 -15.83 5.61 -7.52
CA ASN A 22 -15.65 6.99 -7.03
C ASN A 22 -14.32 7.65 -7.43
N GLY A 23 -13.79 7.30 -8.59
CA GLY A 23 -12.62 7.94 -9.16
C GLY A 23 -12.94 8.83 -10.36
N PHE A 24 -11.90 9.35 -10.97
CA PHE A 24 -11.95 10.33 -12.07
C PHE A 24 -11.58 9.73 -13.42
N SER A 25 -10.97 8.57 -13.47
CA SER A 25 -10.57 7.90 -14.70
C SER A 25 -11.77 7.45 -15.54
N LYS A 26 -11.61 7.43 -16.87
CA LYS A 26 -12.66 7.11 -17.84
C LYS A 26 -12.30 5.85 -18.64
N GLY A 27 -13.23 5.39 -19.49
CA GLY A 27 -13.04 4.24 -20.38
C GLY A 27 -12.64 2.99 -19.60
N ASN A 28 -11.65 2.27 -20.08
CA ASN A 28 -11.17 1.01 -19.51
C ASN A 28 -10.63 1.16 -18.05
N TYR A 29 -10.24 2.38 -17.67
CA TYR A 29 -9.70 2.69 -16.34
C TYR A 29 -10.76 3.21 -15.35
N LYS A 30 -12.04 3.23 -15.75
CA LYS A 30 -13.14 3.74 -14.91
C LYS A 30 -13.23 2.93 -13.61
N SER A 31 -13.15 3.56 -12.44
CA SER A 31 -13.02 5.00 -12.21
C SER A 31 -11.84 5.36 -11.28
N LEU A 32 -11.53 4.58 -10.22
CA LEU A 32 -10.50 4.89 -9.24
C LEU A 32 -9.17 4.16 -9.57
N ASN A 33 -8.64 4.42 -10.76
CA ASN A 33 -7.33 3.91 -11.13
C ASN A 33 -6.22 4.73 -10.45
N CYS A 34 -5.44 4.07 -9.59
CA CYS A 34 -4.28 4.63 -8.89
C CYS A 34 -2.93 4.14 -9.46
N GLY A 35 -2.97 3.34 -10.52
CA GLY A 35 -1.80 2.72 -11.14
C GLY A 35 -0.96 3.71 -11.95
N ARG A 36 0.10 4.26 -11.37
CA ARG A 36 1.01 5.23 -12.01
C ARG A 36 1.68 4.68 -13.27
N GLY A 37 1.84 3.35 -13.39
CA GLY A 37 2.41 2.66 -14.55
C GLY A 37 1.41 2.37 -15.67
N SER A 38 0.11 2.63 -15.48
CA SER A 38 -0.90 2.41 -16.51
C SER A 38 -0.82 3.46 -17.62
N LYS A 39 -1.46 3.16 -18.76
CA LYS A 39 -1.61 4.08 -19.90
C LYS A 39 -2.73 5.11 -19.72
N ASP A 40 -3.33 5.19 -18.53
CA ASP A 40 -4.38 6.14 -18.18
C ASP A 40 -3.89 7.59 -18.12
N ASN A 41 -4.83 8.53 -18.16
CA ASN A 41 -4.54 9.96 -18.06
C ASN A 41 -3.87 10.29 -16.71
N LYS A 42 -2.67 10.85 -16.76
CA LYS A 42 -1.87 11.16 -15.55
C LYS A 42 -2.55 12.17 -14.63
N LYS A 43 -3.36 13.11 -15.17
CA LYS A 43 -4.14 14.08 -14.37
C LYS A 43 -5.23 13.34 -13.58
N ASP A 44 -5.91 12.36 -14.18
CA ASP A 44 -6.96 11.61 -13.50
C ASP A 44 -6.39 10.66 -12.44
N ILE A 45 -5.27 9.97 -12.73
CA ILE A 45 -4.52 9.21 -11.71
C ILE A 45 -4.13 10.12 -10.54
N SER A 46 -3.66 11.35 -10.83
CA SER A 46 -3.30 12.32 -9.79
C SER A 46 -4.49 12.72 -8.91
N LYS A 47 -5.68 12.93 -9.50
CA LYS A 47 -6.94 13.19 -8.77
C LYS A 47 -7.35 11.98 -7.93
N ASN A 48 -7.25 10.76 -8.47
CA ASN A 48 -7.55 9.52 -7.77
C ASN A 48 -6.66 9.34 -6.54
N LEU A 49 -5.36 9.56 -6.67
CA LEU A 49 -4.42 9.49 -5.54
C LEU A 49 -4.69 10.57 -4.50
N ASN A 50 -5.11 11.77 -4.91
CA ASN A 50 -5.52 12.81 -3.98
C ASN A 50 -6.79 12.41 -3.21
N TYR A 51 -7.79 11.85 -3.89
CA TYR A 51 -9.00 11.33 -3.27
C TYR A 51 -8.67 10.24 -2.23
N VAL A 52 -7.83 9.28 -2.57
CA VAL A 52 -7.37 8.23 -1.63
C VAL A 52 -6.68 8.85 -0.42
N SER A 53 -5.80 9.82 -0.63
CA SER A 53 -5.07 10.50 0.45
C SER A 53 -6.02 11.23 1.40
N GLN A 54 -7.02 11.93 0.87
CA GLN A 54 -8.06 12.62 1.66
C GLN A 54 -8.87 11.61 2.50
N LYS A 55 -9.28 10.48 1.92
CA LYS A 55 -10.00 9.41 2.65
C LYS A 55 -9.15 8.77 3.76
N MET A 56 -7.83 8.73 3.58
CA MET A 56 -6.89 8.27 4.60
C MET A 56 -6.48 9.38 5.60
N PHE A 57 -6.98 10.61 5.45
CA PHE A 57 -6.67 11.77 6.28
C PHE A 57 -5.17 12.11 6.30
N ILE A 58 -4.51 12.02 5.16
CA ILE A 58 -3.11 12.37 4.98
C ILE A 58 -2.92 13.33 3.82
N LYS A 59 -1.79 14.04 3.79
CA LYS A 59 -1.35 14.79 2.61
C LYS A 59 -0.93 13.82 1.51
N LYS A 60 -1.18 14.15 0.24
CA LYS A 60 -0.85 13.32 -0.93
C LYS A 60 0.62 12.88 -0.97
N ASN A 61 1.55 13.73 -0.56
CA ASN A 61 2.98 13.40 -0.50
C ASN A 61 3.37 12.46 0.65
N LYS A 62 2.41 12.06 1.49
CA LYS A 62 2.55 11.06 2.55
C LYS A 62 1.92 9.71 2.20
N LEU A 63 1.26 9.61 1.04
CA LEU A 63 0.83 8.34 0.45
C LEU A 63 2.00 7.73 -0.33
N ILE A 64 2.54 6.64 0.19
CA ILE A 64 3.68 5.94 -0.37
C ILE A 64 3.18 4.76 -1.18
N LEU A 65 3.48 4.78 -2.47
CA LEU A 65 3.24 3.68 -3.40
C LEU A 65 4.57 3.17 -3.90
N MET A 66 4.65 1.88 -4.14
CA MET A 66 5.81 1.24 -4.74
C MET A 66 5.57 0.93 -6.22
N ASN A 67 6.64 0.77 -6.95
CA ASN A 67 6.63 0.13 -8.27
C ASN A 67 6.69 -1.38 -8.03
N GLN A 68 5.55 -2.03 -8.21
CA GLN A 68 5.36 -3.46 -7.96
C GLN A 68 5.97 -4.27 -9.11
N THR A 69 6.75 -5.28 -8.78
CA THR A 69 7.54 -6.08 -9.75
C THR A 69 7.25 -7.56 -9.65
N HIS A 70 6.22 -7.96 -8.89
CA HIS A 70 5.85 -9.35 -8.59
C HIS A 70 7.02 -10.15 -7.98
N SER A 71 7.79 -9.49 -7.12
CA SER A 71 8.94 -10.05 -6.40
C SER A 71 8.58 -10.43 -4.95
N ALA A 72 9.53 -11.04 -4.25
CA ALA A 72 9.45 -11.26 -2.80
C ALA A 72 10.21 -10.19 -2.00
N LYS A 73 10.46 -9.02 -2.59
CA LYS A 73 11.24 -7.94 -1.98
C LYS A 73 10.38 -7.13 -1.00
N VAL A 74 10.94 -6.89 0.19
CA VAL A 74 10.33 -6.10 1.26
C VAL A 74 11.22 -4.91 1.61
N ILE A 75 10.67 -3.71 1.65
CA ILE A 75 11.40 -2.49 2.01
C ILE A 75 10.82 -1.87 3.28
N GLU A 76 11.70 -1.47 4.20
CA GLU A 76 11.33 -0.61 5.32
C GLU A 76 11.31 0.85 4.86
N ILE A 77 10.18 1.52 5.10
CA ILE A 77 9.99 2.93 4.82
C ILE A 77 10.34 3.73 6.08
N LYS A 78 11.33 4.60 5.95
CA LYS A 78 11.88 5.46 7.01
C LYS A 78 11.70 6.94 6.64
N LYS A 79 11.95 7.84 7.59
CA LYS A 79 11.90 9.30 7.36
C LYS A 79 12.85 9.78 6.25
N ASN A 80 13.98 9.09 6.05
CA ASN A 80 15.01 9.47 5.07
C ASN A 80 14.83 8.84 3.68
N ASN A 81 13.90 7.88 3.50
CA ASN A 81 13.74 7.19 2.21
C ASN A 81 12.33 7.23 1.61
N TYR A 82 11.31 7.68 2.33
CA TYR A 82 9.92 7.61 1.87
C TYR A 82 9.63 8.43 0.59
N LYS A 83 10.50 9.37 0.23
CA LYS A 83 10.40 10.16 -1.01
C LYS A 83 11.10 9.50 -2.21
N LYS A 84 11.89 8.44 -2.00
CA LYS A 84 12.62 7.75 -3.06
C LYS A 84 11.69 6.86 -3.88
N LYS A 85 12.10 6.54 -5.12
CA LYS A 85 11.43 5.52 -5.93
C LYS A 85 11.67 4.15 -5.29
N ILE A 86 10.60 3.40 -5.06
CA ILE A 86 10.62 2.12 -4.37
C ILE A 86 10.23 1.03 -5.36
N ASN A 87 11.12 0.08 -5.60
CA ASN A 87 10.85 -1.12 -6.38
C ASN A 87 10.76 -2.30 -5.41
N SER A 88 9.57 -2.75 -5.10
CA SER A 88 9.30 -3.89 -4.21
C SER A 88 7.84 -4.30 -4.30
N ASP A 89 7.46 -5.36 -3.59
CA ASP A 89 6.08 -5.83 -3.51
C ASP A 89 5.56 -5.87 -2.06
N ALA A 90 6.40 -5.49 -1.10
CA ALA A 90 5.96 -5.19 0.26
C ALA A 90 6.70 -4.00 0.84
N MET A 91 5.99 -3.25 1.67
CA MET A 91 6.52 -2.14 2.48
C MET A 91 6.09 -2.30 3.93
N ILE A 92 6.99 -1.97 4.84
CA ILE A 92 6.70 -1.88 6.27
C ILE A 92 7.19 -0.53 6.81
N THR A 93 6.56 -0.01 7.87
CA THR A 93 7.00 1.24 8.50
C THR A 93 6.57 1.33 9.96
N ARG A 94 7.38 2.02 10.77
CA ARG A 94 7.05 2.55 12.10
C ARG A 94 6.75 4.05 12.08
N VAL A 95 6.92 4.70 10.93
CA VAL A 95 6.78 6.15 10.82
C VAL A 95 5.31 6.55 10.81
N ARG A 96 4.88 7.21 11.86
CA ARG A 96 3.51 7.76 11.95
C ARG A 96 3.28 8.85 10.91
N GLY A 97 2.04 8.98 10.45
CA GLY A 97 1.65 9.98 9.45
C GLY A 97 2.02 9.62 8.01
N LEU A 98 2.57 8.41 7.75
CA LEU A 98 2.68 7.84 6.42
C LEU A 98 1.55 6.83 6.18
N ALA A 99 1.03 6.79 4.97
CA ALA A 99 0.19 5.69 4.51
C ALA A 99 0.93 4.89 3.44
N LEU A 100 0.98 3.57 3.62
CA LEU A 100 1.51 2.64 2.64
C LEU A 100 0.35 2.14 1.77
N GLY A 101 0.55 2.06 0.46
CA GLY A 101 -0.47 1.56 -0.46
C GLY A 101 0.08 0.61 -1.51
N VAL A 102 -0.71 -0.39 -1.86
CA VAL A 102 -0.51 -1.26 -3.03
C VAL A 102 -1.67 -1.08 -3.99
N VAL A 103 -1.43 -1.30 -5.26
CA VAL A 103 -2.42 -1.23 -6.33
C VAL A 103 -2.60 -2.63 -6.89
N THR A 104 -3.83 -3.11 -6.95
CA THR A 104 -4.13 -4.45 -7.49
C THR A 104 -5.27 -4.38 -8.49
N ALA A 105 -5.28 -5.28 -9.46
CA ALA A 105 -6.44 -5.60 -10.29
C ALA A 105 -7.04 -6.94 -9.83
N ASP A 106 -6.20 -7.99 -9.81
CA ASP A 106 -6.53 -9.38 -9.51
C ASP A 106 -5.63 -10.00 -8.42
N CYS A 107 -4.46 -9.39 -8.15
CA CYS A 107 -3.56 -9.84 -7.08
C CYS A 107 -4.13 -9.53 -5.69
N VAL A 108 -3.65 -10.24 -4.67
CA VAL A 108 -4.13 -10.11 -3.29
C VAL A 108 -3.42 -8.98 -2.55
N PRO A 109 -4.13 -7.94 -2.08
CA PRO A 109 -3.58 -6.94 -1.18
C PRO A 109 -3.65 -7.45 0.26
N ILE A 110 -2.54 -7.36 1.01
CA ILE A 110 -2.49 -7.79 2.41
C ILE A 110 -2.04 -6.64 3.29
N ILE A 111 -2.72 -6.45 4.41
CA ILE A 111 -2.34 -5.50 5.45
C ILE A 111 -1.86 -6.30 6.67
N ILE A 112 -0.69 -5.94 7.18
CA ILE A 112 -0.09 -6.53 8.37
C ILE A 112 0.03 -5.43 9.43
N TYR A 113 -0.29 -5.76 10.68
CA TYR A 113 -0.09 -4.87 11.82
C TYR A 113 0.52 -5.63 12.98
N ASP A 114 1.74 -5.24 13.36
CA ASP A 114 2.37 -5.66 14.61
C ASP A 114 1.93 -4.70 15.72
N ILE A 115 1.05 -5.20 16.58
CA ILE A 115 0.41 -4.41 17.64
C ILE A 115 1.43 -3.97 18.69
N LYS A 116 2.38 -4.84 19.04
CA LYS A 116 3.38 -4.60 20.11
C LYS A 116 4.34 -3.47 19.71
N ASN A 117 4.81 -3.50 18.46
CA ASN A 117 5.85 -2.58 17.99
C ASN A 117 5.31 -1.48 17.07
N GLU A 118 3.99 -1.43 16.86
CA GLU A 118 3.29 -0.45 16.02
C GLU A 118 3.83 -0.39 14.59
N ILE A 119 4.21 -1.56 14.01
CA ILE A 119 4.66 -1.65 12.63
C ILE A 119 3.46 -1.94 11.75
N VAL A 120 3.26 -1.14 10.72
CA VAL A 120 2.29 -1.42 9.67
C VAL A 120 3.01 -1.94 8.43
N GLY A 121 2.41 -2.93 7.77
CA GLY A 121 2.87 -3.48 6.51
C GLY A 121 1.77 -3.50 5.47
N CYS A 122 2.16 -3.31 4.21
CA CYS A 122 1.30 -3.41 3.04
C CYS A 122 2.00 -4.28 1.99
N VAL A 123 1.33 -5.36 1.56
CA VAL A 123 1.91 -6.38 0.67
C VAL A 123 1.06 -6.53 -0.58
N HIS A 124 1.70 -6.57 -1.73
CA HIS A 124 1.17 -7.00 -3.00
C HIS A 124 1.55 -8.46 -3.23
N ALA A 125 0.61 -9.37 -3.03
CA ALA A 125 0.81 -10.79 -3.23
C ALA A 125 0.18 -11.24 -4.56
N GLY A 126 0.90 -11.02 -5.67
CA GLY A 126 0.64 -11.71 -6.92
C GLY A 126 1.13 -13.17 -6.83
N TRP A 127 0.66 -14.07 -7.73
CA TRP A 127 0.99 -15.48 -7.68
C TRP A 127 2.51 -15.75 -7.57
N LYS A 128 3.33 -15.03 -8.36
CA LYS A 128 4.79 -15.17 -8.35
C LYS A 128 5.41 -14.71 -7.02
N GLY A 129 4.98 -13.55 -6.50
CA GLY A 129 5.46 -13.06 -5.21
C GLY A 129 5.04 -13.96 -4.06
N ALA A 130 3.82 -14.50 -4.09
CA ALA A 130 3.32 -15.46 -3.11
C ALA A 130 4.15 -16.75 -3.14
N PHE A 131 4.43 -17.31 -4.33
CA PHE A 131 5.29 -18.48 -4.50
C PHE A 131 6.71 -18.24 -3.99
N LEU A 132 7.27 -17.05 -4.20
CA LEU A 132 8.60 -16.65 -3.74
C LEU A 132 8.64 -16.26 -2.25
N GLY A 133 7.55 -16.38 -1.50
CA GLY A 133 7.50 -16.14 -0.06
C GLY A 133 7.43 -14.68 0.36
N ILE A 134 6.72 -13.81 -0.38
CA ILE A 134 6.60 -12.37 -0.03
C ILE A 134 6.01 -12.16 1.36
N ILE A 135 5.09 -13.02 1.80
CA ILE A 135 4.42 -12.90 3.10
C ILE A 135 5.41 -13.25 4.21
N GLU A 136 6.09 -14.40 4.09
CA GLU A 136 7.11 -14.87 5.02
C GLU A 136 8.25 -13.86 5.14
N ASN A 137 8.72 -13.33 4.01
CA ASN A 137 9.76 -12.31 3.98
C ASN A 137 9.32 -11.03 4.70
N THR A 138 8.04 -10.65 4.56
CA THR A 138 7.51 -9.47 5.26
C THR A 138 7.44 -9.69 6.76
N VAL A 139 6.94 -10.85 7.21
CA VAL A 139 6.88 -11.22 8.63
C VAL A 139 8.30 -11.30 9.23
N ASN A 140 9.23 -11.95 8.53
CA ASN A 140 10.63 -12.06 8.97
C ASN A 140 11.32 -10.70 9.06
N LYS A 141 11.02 -9.79 8.12
CA LYS A 141 11.51 -8.40 8.17
C LYS A 141 10.99 -7.67 9.42
N ILE A 142 9.70 -7.83 9.75
CA ILE A 142 9.10 -7.26 10.96
C ILE A 142 9.77 -7.83 12.21
N LYS A 143 9.94 -9.15 12.28
CA LYS A 143 10.62 -9.81 13.41
C LYS A 143 12.04 -9.26 13.63
N LYS A 144 12.84 -9.14 12.56
CA LYS A 144 14.20 -8.58 12.61
C LYS A 144 14.27 -7.11 13.07
N LEU A 145 13.20 -6.34 12.91
CA LEU A 145 13.15 -4.98 13.44
C LEU A 145 12.87 -4.94 14.95
N ASN A 146 12.43 -6.05 15.52
CA ASN A 146 12.05 -6.19 16.93
C ASN A 146 13.14 -6.88 17.77
N SER A 147 14.16 -7.40 17.12
CA SER A 147 15.41 -7.91 17.72
C SER A 147 16.40 -6.78 17.87
#